data_c4d5278922b63672e7cc08072ab9f510
#
_entry.id   c4d5278922b63672e7cc08072ab9f510
#
_cell.length_a   1.000
_cell.length_b   1.000
_cell.length_c   1.000
_cell.angle_alpha   90.00
_cell.angle_beta   90.00
_cell.angle_gamma   90.00
#
_symmetry.space_group_name_H-M   'P 1'
#
loop_
_entity.id
_entity.type
_entity.pdbx_description
1 polymer ?
#
loop_
_entity_poly.entity_id
_entity_poly.type
_entity_poly.pdbx_seq_one_letter_code
_entity_poly.pdbx_strand_id
1 'polypeptide(L)'
;MIQRIIFTGLILCTSVIAGQPQSVKATRKWVKNNGHTIIKDFAHLLSMPNVASDKLNIRRNAKYISNLFKKRGFDMQLLETEDANPIIYGEYKTPGAKRTLCFYVHYDGQPVDSNQWTHGPFEPVLYDAEMDGGGNPIPLPGKRTKIDPEWRLYSRSAGDDKAPIITILNAVDGLQSSKIGFTSNIKLFFEGEEEAGSTNLQAHITKHKALLD
;
A
#
# COMPACT_ATOMS: atom_id res chain seq x y z
N MET A 1 -33.58 61.94 28.49
CA MET A 1 -34.17 60.75 27.85
C MET A 1 -33.08 60.10 27.01
N ILE A 2 -32.39 59.06 27.51
CA ILE A 2 -31.28 58.37 26.82
C ILE A 2 -31.83 57.08 26.26
N GLN A 3 -31.93 57.03 24.94
CA GLN A 3 -32.39 55.84 24.19
C GLN A 3 -31.24 54.81 24.08
N ARG A 4 -31.37 53.66 24.75
CA ARG A 4 -30.47 52.56 24.66
C ARG A 4 -30.81 51.74 23.39
N ILE A 5 -29.91 51.73 22.41
CA ILE A 5 -29.99 50.86 21.25
C ILE A 5 -29.40 49.51 21.66
N ILE A 6 -30.24 48.47 21.72
CA ILE A 6 -29.81 47.08 21.95
C ILE A 6 -29.49 46.49 20.58
N PHE A 7 -28.19 46.23 20.31
CA PHE A 7 -27.74 45.50 19.15
C PHE A 7 -27.84 43.99 19.46
N THR A 8 -28.85 43.34 18.93
CA THR A 8 -28.99 41.89 19.03
C THR A 8 -28.15 41.25 17.90
N GLY A 9 -26.91 40.87 18.23
CA GLY A 9 -26.05 40.14 17.29
C GLY A 9 -26.56 38.71 17.11
N LEU A 10 -27.10 38.41 15.94
CA LEU A 10 -27.46 37.05 15.54
C LEU A 10 -26.18 36.26 15.23
N ILE A 11 -25.71 35.43 16.17
CA ILE A 11 -24.61 34.51 15.93
C ILE A 11 -25.16 33.35 15.10
N LEU A 12 -24.88 33.38 13.80
CA LEU A 12 -25.12 32.24 12.89
C LEU A 12 -24.10 31.17 13.19
N CYS A 13 -24.41 30.22 14.06
CA CYS A 13 -23.62 28.97 14.19
C CYS A 13 -23.81 28.12 12.93
N THR A 14 -22.96 28.31 11.95
CA THR A 14 -22.83 27.34 10.86
C THR A 14 -22.15 26.09 11.42
N SER A 15 -22.93 25.06 11.72
CA SER A 15 -22.43 23.73 11.99
C SER A 15 -21.75 23.24 10.72
N VAL A 16 -20.42 23.28 10.70
CA VAL A 16 -19.62 22.62 9.66
C VAL A 16 -19.83 21.11 9.86
N ILE A 17 -20.76 20.53 9.13
CA ILE A 17 -20.83 19.07 8.98
C ILE A 17 -19.53 18.68 8.29
N ALA A 18 -18.57 18.16 9.05
CA ALA A 18 -17.32 17.65 8.53
C ALA A 18 -17.61 16.42 7.66
N GLY A 19 -18.00 16.65 6.42
CA GLY A 19 -18.12 15.59 5.42
C GLY A 19 -16.75 14.93 5.22
N GLN A 20 -16.73 13.62 4.95
CA GLN A 20 -15.48 12.94 4.60
C GLN A 20 -14.78 13.68 3.44
N PRO A 21 -13.44 13.86 3.50
CA PRO A 21 -12.70 14.48 2.42
C PRO A 21 -13.02 13.85 1.07
N GLN A 22 -13.05 14.64 0.01
CA GLN A 22 -13.32 14.17 -1.35
C GLN A 22 -12.36 13.03 -1.76
N SER A 23 -11.11 13.10 -1.30
CA SER A 23 -10.09 12.07 -1.50
C SER A 23 -10.49 10.71 -0.93
N VAL A 24 -11.04 10.67 0.28
CA VAL A 24 -11.51 9.42 0.92
C VAL A 24 -12.69 8.83 0.15
N LYS A 25 -13.64 9.66 -0.26
CA LYS A 25 -14.79 9.21 -1.08
C LYS A 25 -14.34 8.65 -2.43
N ALA A 26 -13.38 9.30 -3.07
CA ALA A 26 -12.81 8.86 -4.35
C ALA A 26 -12.14 7.48 -4.22
N THR A 27 -11.26 7.32 -3.23
CA THR A 27 -10.56 6.06 -3.00
C THR A 27 -11.52 4.92 -2.64
N ARG A 28 -12.50 5.16 -1.78
CA ARG A 28 -13.54 4.15 -1.46
C ARG A 28 -14.35 3.74 -2.68
N LYS A 29 -14.71 4.70 -3.54
CA LYS A 29 -15.40 4.42 -4.81
C LYS A 29 -14.55 3.58 -5.73
N TRP A 30 -13.24 3.89 -5.82
CA TRP A 30 -12.28 3.11 -6.61
C TRP A 30 -12.23 1.66 -6.13
N VAL A 31 -11.97 1.43 -4.84
CA VAL A 31 -11.89 0.09 -4.24
C VAL A 31 -13.17 -0.69 -4.48
N LYS A 32 -14.35 -0.07 -4.26
CA LYS A 32 -15.64 -0.72 -4.51
C LYS A 32 -15.81 -1.18 -5.95
N ASN A 33 -15.37 -0.37 -6.92
CA ASN A 33 -15.55 -0.67 -8.34
C ASN A 33 -14.49 -1.63 -8.89
N ASN A 34 -13.31 -1.71 -8.27
CA ASN A 34 -12.15 -2.45 -8.76
C ASN A 34 -11.74 -3.63 -7.86
N GLY A 35 -12.53 -3.97 -6.83
CA GLY A 35 -12.18 -4.99 -5.83
C GLY A 35 -11.75 -6.32 -6.43
N HIS A 36 -12.38 -6.76 -7.53
CA HIS A 36 -12.01 -7.99 -8.23
C HIS A 36 -10.60 -7.92 -8.85
N THR A 37 -10.20 -6.77 -9.40
CA THR A 37 -8.86 -6.55 -9.94
C THR A 37 -7.85 -6.44 -8.81
N ILE A 38 -8.18 -5.68 -7.77
CA ILE A 38 -7.32 -5.47 -6.58
C ILE A 38 -6.95 -6.82 -5.95
N ILE A 39 -7.94 -7.70 -5.73
CA ILE A 39 -7.71 -9.03 -5.13
C ILE A 39 -6.84 -9.89 -6.05
N LYS A 40 -7.06 -9.86 -7.37
CA LYS A 40 -6.24 -10.61 -8.33
C LYS A 40 -4.81 -10.10 -8.41
N ASP A 41 -4.62 -8.79 -8.45
CA ASP A 41 -3.29 -8.19 -8.48
C ASP A 41 -2.53 -8.47 -7.19
N PHE A 42 -3.24 -8.45 -6.06
CA PHE A 42 -2.66 -8.83 -4.78
C PHE A 42 -2.29 -10.31 -4.73
N ALA A 43 -3.19 -11.20 -5.13
CA ALA A 43 -2.89 -12.64 -5.23
C ALA A 43 -1.67 -12.88 -6.14
N HIS A 44 -1.56 -12.17 -7.27
CA HIS A 44 -0.40 -12.27 -8.14
C HIS A 44 0.90 -11.82 -7.45
N LEU A 45 0.88 -10.70 -6.72
CA LEU A 45 2.04 -10.24 -5.94
C LEU A 45 2.43 -11.27 -4.86
N LEU A 46 1.45 -11.90 -4.21
CA LEU A 46 1.67 -12.91 -3.18
C LEU A 46 2.22 -14.23 -3.74
N SER A 47 1.90 -14.56 -4.99
CA SER A 47 2.40 -15.79 -5.63
C SER A 47 3.90 -15.76 -5.95
N MET A 48 4.55 -14.62 -5.81
CA MET A 48 6.00 -14.50 -5.97
C MET A 48 6.70 -14.77 -4.62
N PRO A 49 7.49 -15.86 -4.51
CA PRO A 49 8.31 -16.11 -3.32
C PRO A 49 9.16 -14.90 -2.96
N ASN A 50 9.31 -14.64 -1.65
CA ASN A 50 9.96 -13.41 -1.20
C ASN A 50 10.76 -13.58 0.11
N VAL A 51 11.26 -14.77 0.39
CA VAL A 51 12.20 -14.96 1.51
C VAL A 51 13.48 -14.18 1.24
N ALA A 52 13.98 -13.41 2.19
CA ALA A 52 15.12 -12.50 2.02
C ALA A 52 16.39 -13.18 1.48
N SER A 53 16.62 -14.45 1.83
CA SER A 53 17.77 -15.25 1.34
C SER A 53 17.63 -15.68 -0.13
N ASP A 54 16.43 -15.66 -0.70
CA ASP A 54 16.17 -15.95 -2.11
C ASP A 54 16.39 -14.69 -2.97
N LYS A 55 17.66 -14.34 -3.17
CA LYS A 55 18.08 -13.13 -3.90
C LYS A 55 17.43 -12.99 -5.28
N LEU A 56 17.15 -14.11 -5.97
CA LEU A 56 16.53 -14.09 -7.30
C LEU A 56 15.06 -13.62 -7.22
N ASN A 57 14.28 -14.24 -6.35
CA ASN A 57 12.88 -13.91 -6.21
C ASN A 57 12.66 -12.56 -5.52
N ILE A 58 13.49 -12.18 -4.56
CA ILE A 58 13.51 -10.82 -3.99
C ILE A 58 13.70 -9.79 -5.10
N ARG A 59 14.66 -9.97 -5.99
CA ARG A 59 14.89 -9.05 -7.11
C ARG A 59 13.72 -9.03 -8.12
N ARG A 60 13.05 -10.16 -8.34
CA ARG A 60 11.82 -10.23 -9.15
C ARG A 60 10.69 -9.44 -8.52
N ASN A 61 10.46 -9.58 -7.20
CA ASN A 61 9.51 -8.77 -6.43
C ASN A 61 9.84 -7.28 -6.57
N ALA A 62 11.10 -6.89 -6.33
CA ALA A 62 11.53 -5.50 -6.41
C ALA A 62 11.26 -4.86 -7.78
N LYS A 63 11.59 -5.55 -8.86
CA LYS A 63 11.32 -5.11 -10.24
C LYS A 63 9.81 -5.01 -10.52
N TYR A 64 9.04 -5.99 -10.09
CA TYR A 64 7.60 -6.01 -10.29
C TYR A 64 6.92 -4.82 -9.57
N ILE A 65 7.19 -4.66 -8.28
CA ILE A 65 6.64 -3.56 -7.46
C ILE A 65 7.05 -2.19 -8.04
N SER A 66 8.34 -2.02 -8.37
CA SER A 66 8.85 -0.80 -9.01
C SER A 66 8.07 -0.47 -10.29
N ASN A 67 7.80 -1.45 -11.15
CA ASN A 67 7.02 -1.25 -12.38
C ASN A 67 5.57 -0.85 -12.11
N LEU A 68 4.94 -1.34 -11.03
CA LEU A 68 3.58 -0.94 -10.65
C LEU A 68 3.50 0.56 -10.34
N PHE A 69 4.45 1.09 -9.57
CA PHE A 69 4.50 2.52 -9.24
C PHE A 69 4.96 3.38 -10.42
N LYS A 70 5.92 2.89 -11.22
CA LYS A 70 6.36 3.60 -12.44
C LYS A 70 5.21 3.86 -13.41
N LYS A 71 4.30 2.91 -13.59
CA LYS A 71 3.08 3.08 -14.40
C LYS A 71 2.14 4.18 -13.88
N ARG A 72 2.30 4.61 -12.63
CA ARG A 72 1.50 5.65 -11.96
C ARG A 72 2.22 6.99 -11.86
N GLY A 73 3.35 7.13 -12.55
CA GLY A 73 4.10 8.38 -12.67
C GLY A 73 5.12 8.61 -11.57
N PHE A 74 5.45 7.59 -10.78
CA PHE A 74 6.58 7.67 -9.85
C PHE A 74 7.90 7.51 -10.60
N ASP A 75 8.91 8.29 -10.20
CA ASP A 75 10.30 8.04 -10.56
C ASP A 75 10.83 6.94 -9.64
N MET A 76 11.22 5.80 -10.22
CA MET A 76 11.53 4.58 -9.47
C MET A 76 12.98 4.17 -9.68
N GLN A 77 13.64 3.82 -8.58
CA GLN A 77 15.02 3.33 -8.55
C GLN A 77 15.11 2.10 -7.65
N LEU A 78 16.00 1.17 -7.98
CA LEU A 78 16.44 0.12 -7.05
C LEU A 78 17.78 0.59 -6.47
N LEU A 79 17.79 0.89 -5.17
CA LEU A 79 19.01 1.32 -4.49
C LEU A 79 19.80 0.08 -4.10
N GLU A 80 20.99 -0.02 -4.65
CA GLU A 80 21.86 -1.18 -4.47
C GLU A 80 22.96 -0.89 -3.43
N THR A 81 23.19 -1.84 -2.55
CA THR A 81 24.31 -1.86 -1.61
C THR A 81 24.97 -3.26 -1.69
N GLU A 82 26.26 -3.34 -1.42
CA GLU A 82 26.99 -4.59 -1.48
C GLU A 82 26.37 -5.66 -0.56
N ASP A 83 26.25 -6.87 -1.06
CA ASP A 83 25.67 -8.04 -0.39
C ASP A 83 24.22 -7.91 0.11
N ALA A 84 23.56 -6.75 -0.11
CA ALA A 84 22.21 -6.47 0.31
C ALA A 84 21.15 -6.78 -0.75
N ASN A 85 19.91 -6.99 -0.31
CA ASN A 85 18.75 -6.93 -1.19
C ASN A 85 18.45 -5.46 -1.53
N PRO A 86 17.98 -5.16 -2.75
CA PRO A 86 17.75 -3.76 -3.14
C PRO A 86 16.64 -3.11 -2.32
N ILE A 87 16.82 -1.83 -1.98
CA ILE A 87 15.70 -0.99 -1.56
C ILE A 87 14.94 -0.52 -2.80
N ILE A 88 13.63 -0.66 -2.80
CA ILE A 88 12.78 -0.03 -3.80
C ILE A 88 12.54 1.41 -3.36
N TYR A 89 13.15 2.36 -4.07
CA TYR A 89 12.94 3.78 -3.85
C TYR A 89 12.04 4.35 -4.94
N GLY A 90 11.08 5.18 -4.55
CA GLY A 90 10.22 5.88 -5.48
C GLY A 90 9.97 7.32 -5.05
N GLU A 91 9.86 8.22 -6.02
CA GLU A 91 9.52 9.61 -5.75
C GLU A 91 8.41 10.09 -6.68
N TYR A 92 7.44 10.79 -6.12
CA TYR A 92 6.45 11.56 -6.87
C TYR A 92 6.52 13.02 -6.43
N LYS A 93 7.00 13.89 -7.32
CA LYS A 93 7.10 15.34 -7.08
C LYS A 93 5.79 16.02 -7.41
N THR A 94 5.23 16.68 -6.42
CA THR A 94 3.98 17.45 -6.55
C THR A 94 4.32 18.93 -6.69
N PRO A 95 3.95 19.60 -7.81
CA PRO A 95 4.22 21.02 -7.99
C PRO A 95 3.67 21.86 -6.83
N GLY A 96 4.52 22.70 -6.23
CA GLY A 96 4.16 23.57 -5.12
C GLY A 96 3.99 22.88 -3.76
N ALA A 97 4.25 21.60 -3.65
CA ALA A 97 4.20 20.90 -2.36
C ALA A 97 5.29 21.43 -1.40
N LYS A 98 4.87 21.64 -0.14
CA LYS A 98 5.75 22.07 0.95
C LYS A 98 6.08 20.94 1.93
N ARG A 99 5.53 19.77 1.73
CA ARG A 99 5.69 18.59 2.60
C ARG A 99 5.99 17.37 1.75
N THR A 100 6.72 16.45 2.34
CA THR A 100 6.96 15.13 1.77
C THR A 100 6.43 14.08 2.74
N LEU A 101 5.68 13.12 2.23
CA LEU A 101 5.27 11.91 2.95
C LEU A 101 6.19 10.79 2.49
N CYS A 102 6.82 10.11 3.43
CA CYS A 102 7.59 8.90 3.16
C CYS A 102 6.80 7.69 3.65
N PHE A 103 6.58 6.73 2.77
CA PHE A 103 6.01 5.43 3.11
C PHE A 103 7.13 4.41 3.21
N TYR A 104 7.28 3.82 4.40
CA TYR A 104 8.13 2.66 4.63
C TYR A 104 7.27 1.40 4.67
N VAL A 105 7.70 0.36 3.97
CA VAL A 105 7.10 -0.97 3.90
C VAL A 105 8.24 -1.95 3.66
N HIS A 106 8.10 -3.21 4.04
CA HIS A 106 9.02 -4.23 3.54
C HIS A 106 8.31 -5.19 2.55
N TYR A 107 9.08 -5.78 1.65
CA TYR A 107 8.54 -6.66 0.63
C TYR A 107 9.10 -8.10 0.68
N ASP A 108 10.01 -8.35 1.58
CA ASP A 108 10.43 -9.71 1.96
C ASP A 108 9.44 -10.34 2.93
N GLY A 109 9.67 -11.59 3.28
CA GLY A 109 8.84 -12.36 4.20
C GLY A 109 9.65 -13.39 4.95
N GLN A 110 9.13 -13.81 6.08
CA GLN A 110 9.71 -14.86 6.94
C GLN A 110 9.97 -16.14 6.14
N PRO A 111 11.04 -16.86 6.46
CA PRO A 111 11.25 -18.22 5.98
C PRO A 111 10.03 -19.11 6.20
N VAL A 112 9.84 -20.08 5.32
CA VAL A 112 8.67 -20.95 5.32
C VAL A 112 9.07 -22.42 5.38
N ASP A 113 8.32 -23.21 6.16
CA ASP A 113 8.26 -24.64 6.06
C ASP A 113 6.93 -25.03 5.41
N SER A 114 6.97 -25.49 4.17
CA SER A 114 5.75 -25.81 3.40
C SER A 114 4.88 -26.88 4.06
N ASN A 115 5.45 -27.72 4.93
CA ASN A 115 4.68 -28.74 5.66
C ASN A 115 3.74 -28.15 6.72
N GLN A 116 3.94 -26.89 7.10
CA GLN A 116 3.11 -26.18 8.08
C GLN A 116 1.98 -25.37 7.42
N TRP A 117 1.81 -25.49 6.11
CA TRP A 117 0.80 -24.74 5.34
C TRP A 117 -0.28 -25.66 4.79
N THR A 118 -1.54 -25.29 4.96
CA THR A 118 -2.69 -26.00 4.36
C THR A 118 -2.64 -25.94 2.83
N HIS A 119 -2.18 -24.80 2.30
CA HIS A 119 -1.86 -24.58 0.88
C HIS A 119 -0.40 -24.17 0.80
N GLY A 120 0.20 -24.19 -0.37
CA GLY A 120 1.58 -23.71 -0.52
C GLY A 120 1.74 -22.26 -0.02
N PRO A 121 2.84 -21.91 0.67
CA PRO A 121 3.01 -20.60 1.29
C PRO A 121 2.90 -19.43 0.30
N PHE A 122 3.21 -19.68 -0.97
CA PHE A 122 3.09 -18.72 -2.08
C PHE A 122 1.99 -19.10 -3.07
N GLU A 123 1.01 -19.85 -2.61
CA GLU A 123 -0.24 -20.17 -3.32
C GLU A 123 -1.39 -19.42 -2.65
N PRO A 124 -1.67 -18.17 -3.04
CA PRO A 124 -2.67 -17.35 -2.38
C PRO A 124 -4.08 -17.91 -2.56
N VAL A 125 -4.76 -18.19 -1.47
CA VAL A 125 -6.11 -18.74 -1.44
C VAL A 125 -7.06 -17.77 -0.75
N LEU A 126 -8.17 -17.46 -1.44
CA LEU A 126 -9.23 -16.62 -0.91
C LEU A 126 -10.25 -17.48 -0.17
N TYR A 127 -10.68 -17.04 1.00
CA TYR A 127 -11.69 -17.67 1.84
C TYR A 127 -12.87 -16.74 2.04
N ASP A 128 -14.06 -17.29 2.20
CA ASP A 128 -15.31 -16.56 2.44
C ASP A 128 -15.43 -16.00 3.88
N ALA A 129 -14.60 -16.49 4.81
CA ALA A 129 -14.47 -16.04 6.20
C ALA A 129 -13.09 -16.40 6.75
N GLU A 130 -12.86 -16.24 8.04
CA GLU A 130 -11.66 -16.73 8.72
C GLU A 130 -11.57 -18.25 8.64
N MET A 131 -10.37 -18.77 8.30
CA MET A 131 -10.12 -20.21 8.16
C MET A 131 -10.43 -20.94 9.47
N ASP A 132 -9.94 -20.45 10.60
CA ASP A 132 -10.16 -21.03 11.93
C ASP A 132 -11.61 -20.86 12.41
N GLY A 133 -12.37 -19.95 11.81
CA GLY A 133 -13.80 -19.72 12.03
C GLY A 133 -14.70 -20.58 11.15
N GLY A 134 -14.15 -21.54 10.39
CA GLY A 134 -14.90 -22.42 9.49
C GLY A 134 -15.11 -21.85 8.10
N GLY A 135 -14.35 -20.85 7.70
CA GLY A 135 -14.34 -20.31 6.34
C GLY A 135 -13.94 -21.37 5.31
N ASN A 136 -14.49 -21.27 4.11
CA ASN A 136 -14.21 -22.16 2.99
C ASN A 136 -13.42 -21.46 1.90
N PRO A 137 -12.53 -22.16 1.19
CA PRO A 137 -11.84 -21.61 0.04
C PRO A 137 -12.85 -21.29 -1.09
N ILE A 138 -12.70 -20.10 -1.66
CA ILE A 138 -13.54 -19.63 -2.77
C ILE A 138 -12.66 -19.18 -3.95
N PRO A 139 -13.18 -19.21 -5.17
CA PRO A 139 -12.43 -18.74 -6.33
C PRO A 139 -12.19 -17.23 -6.27
N LEU A 140 -11.08 -16.77 -6.87
CA LEU A 140 -10.83 -15.34 -7.02
C LEU A 140 -11.98 -14.66 -7.78
N PRO A 141 -12.41 -13.46 -7.35
CA PRO A 141 -13.61 -12.82 -7.86
C PRO A 141 -13.53 -12.44 -9.32
N GLY A 142 -14.62 -12.57 -10.02
CA GLY A 142 -14.82 -12.02 -11.36
C GLY A 142 -15.35 -10.59 -11.32
N LYS A 143 -15.40 -9.94 -12.49
CA LYS A 143 -15.81 -8.52 -12.62
C LYS A 143 -17.19 -8.19 -12.03
N ARG A 144 -18.10 -9.16 -12.03
CA ARG A 144 -19.48 -8.98 -11.53
C ARG A 144 -19.68 -9.53 -10.10
N THR A 145 -18.63 -10.04 -9.49
CA THR A 145 -18.71 -10.59 -8.14
C THR A 145 -18.81 -9.45 -7.13
N LYS A 146 -19.79 -9.50 -6.25
CA LYS A 146 -19.88 -8.59 -5.10
C LYS A 146 -18.83 -9.03 -4.08
N ILE A 147 -17.89 -8.16 -3.77
CA ILE A 147 -16.84 -8.41 -2.79
C ILE A 147 -17.44 -8.27 -1.39
N ASP A 148 -17.23 -9.29 -0.56
CA ASP A 148 -17.56 -9.23 0.86
C ASP A 148 -16.31 -8.75 1.63
N PRO A 149 -16.40 -7.76 2.50
CA PRO A 149 -15.28 -7.29 3.31
C PRO A 149 -14.77 -8.33 4.32
N GLU A 150 -15.57 -9.36 4.62
CA GLU A 150 -15.19 -10.45 5.52
C GLU A 150 -14.36 -11.54 4.85
N TRP A 151 -14.16 -11.49 3.54
CA TRP A 151 -13.26 -12.41 2.86
C TRP A 151 -11.82 -12.24 3.33
N ARG A 152 -11.09 -13.33 3.37
CA ARG A 152 -9.67 -13.37 3.79
C ARG A 152 -8.81 -14.01 2.70
N LEU A 153 -7.67 -13.39 2.40
CA LEU A 153 -6.69 -13.90 1.46
C LEU A 153 -5.48 -14.41 2.23
N TYR A 154 -5.24 -15.72 2.16
CA TYR A 154 -4.16 -16.38 2.87
C TYR A 154 -2.98 -16.66 1.95
N SER A 155 -1.80 -16.25 2.36
CA SER A 155 -0.50 -16.53 1.73
C SER A 155 0.60 -15.99 2.64
N ARG A 156 1.85 -16.39 2.45
CA ARG A 156 2.99 -15.70 3.09
C ARG A 156 2.99 -14.23 2.66
N SER A 157 3.29 -13.35 3.59
CA SER A 157 3.35 -11.89 3.43
C SER A 157 2.02 -11.21 3.05
N ALA A 158 0.87 -11.89 3.19
CA ALA A 158 -0.42 -11.29 2.88
C ALA A 158 -0.74 -10.10 3.80
N GLY A 159 -0.51 -10.22 5.11
CA GLY A 159 -0.64 -9.11 6.06
C GLY A 159 0.67 -8.36 6.21
N ASP A 160 1.76 -9.09 6.40
CA ASP A 160 3.08 -8.64 6.74
C ASP A 160 4.08 -8.96 5.63
N ASP A 161 4.41 -8.03 4.71
CA ASP A 161 3.95 -6.64 4.66
C ASP A 161 3.59 -6.22 3.22
N LYS A 162 3.14 -7.17 2.35
CA LYS A 162 2.76 -6.84 0.97
C LYS A 162 1.41 -6.12 0.84
N ALA A 163 0.51 -6.23 1.85
CA ALA A 163 -0.78 -5.55 1.82
C ALA A 163 -0.67 -4.02 1.76
N PRO A 164 0.19 -3.34 2.53
CA PRO A 164 0.41 -1.91 2.42
C PRO A 164 0.83 -1.45 1.01
N ILE A 165 1.63 -2.24 0.29
CA ILE A 165 2.04 -1.93 -1.09
C ILE A 165 0.80 -1.79 -1.99
N ILE A 166 -0.09 -2.78 -1.94
CA ILE A 166 -1.35 -2.76 -2.71
C ILE A 166 -2.28 -1.66 -2.23
N THR A 167 -2.29 -1.36 -0.93
CA THR A 167 -3.10 -0.28 -0.36
C THR A 167 -2.65 1.09 -0.89
N ILE A 168 -1.34 1.36 -0.91
CA ILE A 168 -0.78 2.61 -1.45
C ILE A 168 -1.09 2.72 -2.95
N LEU A 169 -0.88 1.65 -3.73
CA LEU A 169 -1.20 1.62 -5.16
C LEU A 169 -2.66 2.01 -5.43
N ASN A 170 -3.60 1.42 -4.68
CA ASN A 170 -5.02 1.68 -4.87
C ASN A 170 -5.46 3.07 -4.36
N ALA A 171 -4.79 3.62 -3.36
CA ALA A 171 -4.96 5.01 -2.96
C ALA A 171 -4.56 5.97 -4.09
N VAL A 172 -3.40 5.73 -4.71
CA VAL A 172 -2.93 6.48 -5.87
C VAL A 172 -3.92 6.37 -7.04
N ASP A 173 -4.33 5.16 -7.40
CA ASP A 173 -5.29 4.93 -8.48
C ASP A 173 -6.64 5.61 -8.23
N GLY A 174 -7.14 5.55 -7.00
CA GLY A 174 -8.39 6.20 -6.60
C GLY A 174 -8.34 7.72 -6.75
N LEU A 175 -7.24 8.35 -6.38
CA LEU A 175 -7.02 9.78 -6.53
C LEU A 175 -6.85 10.17 -8.00
N GLN A 176 -5.99 9.48 -8.73
CA GLN A 176 -5.73 9.76 -10.15
C GLN A 176 -6.97 9.55 -11.02
N SER A 177 -7.74 8.47 -10.81
CA SER A 177 -8.99 8.22 -11.53
C SER A 177 -10.05 9.30 -11.32
N SER A 178 -10.00 9.96 -10.17
CA SER A 178 -10.90 11.05 -9.81
C SER A 178 -10.31 12.44 -10.11
N LYS A 179 -9.14 12.51 -10.76
CA LYS A 179 -8.40 13.74 -11.08
C LYS A 179 -8.11 14.59 -9.83
N ILE A 180 -7.90 13.94 -8.69
CA ILE A 180 -7.49 14.59 -7.45
C ILE A 180 -5.97 14.52 -7.37
N GLY A 181 -5.30 15.69 -7.44
CA GLY A 181 -3.86 15.80 -7.30
C GLY A 181 -3.38 15.55 -5.87
N PHE A 182 -2.13 15.15 -5.75
CA PHE A 182 -1.45 15.12 -4.45
C PHE A 182 -1.15 16.54 -3.95
N THR A 183 -1.15 16.72 -2.64
CA THR A 183 -0.81 17.99 -1.97
C THR A 183 0.58 17.96 -1.31
N SER A 184 1.20 16.80 -1.32
CA SER A 184 2.55 16.55 -0.79
C SER A 184 3.38 15.80 -1.82
N ASN A 185 4.69 15.95 -1.76
CA ASN A 185 5.57 14.98 -2.42
C ASN A 185 5.40 13.63 -1.74
N ILE A 186 5.64 12.56 -2.47
CA ILE A 186 5.59 11.19 -1.93
C ILE A 186 6.94 10.55 -2.18
N LYS A 187 7.52 9.98 -1.12
CA LYS A 187 8.67 9.09 -1.20
C LYS A 187 8.22 7.68 -0.78
N LEU A 188 8.71 6.69 -1.50
CA LEU A 188 8.54 5.27 -1.19
C LEU A 188 9.90 4.71 -0.84
N PHE A 189 9.98 3.99 0.26
CA PHE A 189 11.19 3.33 0.71
C PHE A 189 10.81 1.93 1.17
N PHE A 190 10.96 0.92 0.29
CA PHE A 190 10.55 -0.44 0.58
C PHE A 190 11.76 -1.34 0.73
N GLU A 191 11.86 -1.98 1.88
CA GLU A 191 12.97 -2.82 2.29
C GLU A 191 12.77 -4.28 1.88
N GLY A 192 13.85 -4.99 1.58
CA GLY A 192 13.84 -6.39 1.19
C GLY A 192 14.58 -7.33 2.15
N GLU A 193 14.84 -6.90 3.40
CA GLU A 193 15.56 -7.66 4.43
C GLU A 193 15.02 -7.43 5.85
N GLU A 194 13.82 -6.89 5.99
CA GLU A 194 13.24 -6.59 7.30
C GLU A 194 13.11 -7.84 8.16
N GLU A 195 12.54 -8.88 7.57
CA GLU A 195 12.32 -10.18 8.22
C GLU A 195 13.62 -10.97 8.46
N ALA A 196 14.72 -10.51 7.88
CA ALA A 196 16.06 -11.00 8.17
C ALA A 196 16.84 -10.09 9.14
N GLY A 197 16.16 -9.14 9.78
CA GLY A 197 16.70 -8.24 10.81
C GLY A 197 17.33 -6.98 10.26
N SER A 198 17.01 -6.52 9.05
CA SER A 198 17.45 -5.24 8.46
C SER A 198 18.96 -5.00 8.51
N THR A 199 19.76 -6.05 8.37
CA THR A 199 21.21 -6.01 8.62
C THR A 199 21.91 -4.94 7.78
N ASN A 200 21.44 -4.70 6.54
CA ASN A 200 22.06 -3.77 5.62
C ASN A 200 21.34 -2.42 5.52
N LEU A 201 20.25 -2.20 6.26
CA LEU A 201 19.45 -0.97 6.19
C LEU A 201 20.28 0.29 6.46
N GLN A 202 21.13 0.27 7.50
CA GLN A 202 22.00 1.41 7.83
C GLN A 202 22.98 1.73 6.70
N ALA A 203 23.51 0.72 6.02
CA ALA A 203 24.42 0.90 4.87
C ALA A 203 23.67 1.53 3.68
N HIS A 204 22.44 1.08 3.40
CA HIS A 204 21.59 1.70 2.37
C HIS A 204 21.30 3.17 2.68
N ILE A 205 20.88 3.50 3.91
CA ILE A 205 20.57 4.87 4.31
C ILE A 205 21.81 5.75 4.18
N THR A 206 22.98 5.29 4.63
CA THR A 206 24.22 6.05 4.56
C THR A 206 24.64 6.32 3.11
N LYS A 207 24.62 5.27 2.26
CA LYS A 207 25.03 5.36 0.86
C LYS A 207 24.11 6.27 0.04
N HIS A 208 22.82 6.24 0.31
CA HIS A 208 21.81 6.95 -0.48
C HIS A 208 21.19 8.15 0.23
N LYS A 209 21.86 8.68 1.26
CA LYS A 209 21.37 9.77 2.11
C LYS A 209 20.82 10.96 1.32
N ALA A 210 21.50 11.36 0.23
CA ALA A 210 21.09 12.50 -0.60
C ALA A 210 19.70 12.34 -1.26
N LEU A 211 19.19 11.11 -1.40
CA LEU A 211 17.84 10.84 -1.91
C LEU A 211 16.78 10.89 -0.79
N LEU A 212 17.21 10.73 0.46
CA LEU A 212 16.31 10.61 1.62
C LEU A 212 16.10 11.98 2.30
N ASP A 213 17.04 12.91 2.17
CA ASP A 213 16.97 14.30 2.66
C ASP A 213 15.98 15.21 1.82
#